data_6d64f750cb760c91dc484d496ca5eaa3
#
_entry.id   6d64f750cb760c91dc484d496ca5eaa3
#
_cell.length_a   1.000
_cell.length_b   1.000
_cell.length_c   1.000
_cell.angle_alpha   90.00
_cell.angle_beta   90.00
_cell.angle_gamma   90.00
#
_symmetry.space_group_name_H-M   'P 1'
#
loop_
_entity.id
_entity.type
_entity.pdbx_description
1 polymer ?
#
loop_
_entity_poly.entity_id
_entity_poly.type
_entity_poly.pdbx_seq_one_letter_code
_entity_poly.pdbx_strand_id
1 'polypeptide(L)'
;SGQGKSGTGIPGIPIESRKRCSLADRMGRLINNGGSKECETAVVNALRWLKKTQNKNGSWTNQKEVGMTSLALLTFLGHCETAGSEEFGDAVLSAITYLIDISMKNNGKLATDLKDDHWCYEHAIATYALAEAYTLCVRGFGENISQLEEAVMSSGQFLINSQHQGGGWDYAYSEDSARGGDVSIVGWHLQALKACKFTGLD
;
A
#
# COMPACT_ATOMS: atom_id res chain seq x y z
N SER A 1 -22.55 -31.90 -0.10
CA SER A 1 -22.79 -31.01 -1.21
C SER A 1 -22.57 -29.57 -0.76
N GLY A 2 -21.30 -29.14 -0.74
CA GLY A 2 -20.92 -27.76 -0.51
C GLY A 2 -20.87 -27.05 -1.85
N GLN A 3 -21.84 -26.19 -2.12
CA GLN A 3 -21.78 -25.26 -3.23
C GLN A 3 -20.69 -24.23 -2.92
N GLY A 4 -19.55 -24.33 -3.63
CA GLY A 4 -18.57 -23.29 -3.66
C GLY A 4 -19.23 -22.01 -4.18
N LYS A 5 -19.32 -20.98 -3.36
CA LYS A 5 -19.71 -19.65 -3.81
C LYS A 5 -18.67 -19.21 -4.82
N SER A 6 -19.04 -19.19 -6.10
CA SER A 6 -18.25 -18.58 -7.17
C SER A 6 -18.03 -17.13 -6.79
N GLY A 7 -16.78 -16.71 -6.77
CA GLY A 7 -16.34 -15.41 -6.29
C GLY A 7 -16.80 -14.22 -7.13
N THR A 8 -18.09 -13.95 -7.10
CA THR A 8 -18.69 -12.77 -7.71
C THR A 8 -18.94 -11.72 -6.64
N GLY A 9 -17.99 -10.79 -6.53
CA GLY A 9 -18.33 -9.49 -6.03
C GLY A 9 -17.90 -9.19 -4.61
N ILE A 10 -16.65 -8.80 -4.43
CA ILE A 10 -16.29 -7.87 -3.37
C ILE A 10 -16.64 -6.48 -3.93
N PRO A 11 -17.75 -5.84 -3.49
CA PRO A 11 -18.13 -4.52 -3.99
C PRO A 11 -17.03 -3.50 -3.65
N GLY A 12 -16.73 -2.56 -4.54
CA GLY A 12 -15.78 -1.49 -4.27
C GLY A 12 -14.34 -1.75 -4.70
N ILE A 13 -13.93 -2.99 -4.99
CA ILE A 13 -12.59 -3.28 -5.51
C ILE A 13 -12.60 -3.36 -7.04
N PRO A 14 -11.62 -2.77 -7.75
CA PRO A 14 -11.46 -2.96 -9.19
C PRO A 14 -11.40 -4.45 -9.57
N ILE A 15 -12.07 -4.83 -10.66
CA ILE A 15 -12.22 -6.25 -11.07
C ILE A 15 -10.88 -6.97 -11.14
N GLU A 16 -9.83 -6.32 -11.68
CA GLU A 16 -8.50 -6.91 -11.78
C GLU A 16 -7.86 -7.17 -10.40
N SER A 17 -8.14 -6.31 -9.42
CA SER A 17 -7.64 -6.47 -8.06
C SER A 17 -8.36 -7.59 -7.30
N ARG A 18 -9.61 -7.90 -7.64
CA ARG A 18 -10.38 -9.00 -7.02
C ARG A 18 -9.79 -10.37 -7.32
N LYS A 19 -9.21 -10.55 -8.51
CA LYS A 19 -8.63 -11.82 -8.94
C LYS A 19 -7.47 -12.27 -8.06
N ARG A 20 -6.77 -11.35 -7.39
CA ARG A 20 -5.71 -11.68 -6.44
C ARG A 20 -6.23 -12.34 -5.16
N CYS A 21 -7.51 -12.15 -4.83
CA CYS A 21 -8.14 -12.68 -3.64
C CYS A 21 -8.69 -14.12 -3.80
N SER A 22 -8.66 -14.67 -5.01
CA SER A 22 -9.05 -16.05 -5.28
C SER A 22 -7.81 -16.90 -5.55
N LEU A 23 -7.61 -17.94 -4.74
CA LEU A 23 -6.52 -18.89 -4.95
C LEU A 23 -6.62 -19.53 -6.35
N ALA A 24 -7.81 -19.89 -6.80
CA ALA A 24 -8.03 -20.49 -8.12
C ALA A 24 -7.61 -19.53 -9.26
N ASP A 25 -7.96 -18.24 -9.13
CA ASP A 25 -7.58 -17.23 -10.12
C ASP A 25 -6.08 -16.93 -10.09
N ARG A 26 -5.47 -16.85 -8.90
CA ARG A 26 -4.01 -16.70 -8.77
C ARG A 26 -3.28 -17.87 -9.42
N MET A 27 -3.66 -19.10 -9.07
CA MET A 27 -3.05 -20.32 -9.62
C MET A 27 -3.26 -20.44 -11.11
N GLY A 28 -4.48 -20.16 -11.62
CA GLY A 28 -4.76 -20.18 -13.05
C GLY A 28 -3.87 -19.21 -13.83
N ARG A 29 -3.75 -17.96 -13.37
CA ARG A 29 -2.88 -16.96 -14.00
C ARG A 29 -1.41 -17.35 -13.91
N LEU A 30 -0.97 -17.86 -12.76
CA LEU A 30 0.40 -18.30 -12.56
C LEU A 30 0.81 -19.36 -13.57
N ILE A 31 0.02 -20.43 -13.69
CA ILE A 31 0.27 -21.54 -14.62
C ILE A 31 0.17 -21.09 -16.08
N ASN A 32 -0.84 -20.28 -16.43
CA ASN A 32 -1.01 -19.78 -17.79
C ASN A 32 0.14 -18.87 -18.26
N ASN A 33 0.87 -18.27 -17.32
CA ASN A 33 2.06 -17.44 -17.60
C ASN A 33 3.40 -18.19 -17.37
N GLY A 34 3.38 -19.51 -17.29
CA GLY A 34 4.60 -20.34 -17.20
C GLY A 34 5.15 -20.52 -15.79
N GLY A 35 4.42 -20.12 -14.76
CA GLY A 35 4.76 -20.37 -13.36
C GLY A 35 4.29 -21.75 -12.89
N SER A 36 4.63 -22.09 -11.64
CA SER A 36 4.29 -23.38 -11.02
C SER A 36 3.75 -23.20 -9.59
N LYS A 37 3.29 -24.29 -8.98
CA LYS A 37 2.82 -24.29 -7.57
C LYS A 37 3.93 -23.87 -6.60
N GLU A 38 5.16 -24.16 -6.91
CA GLU A 38 6.33 -23.77 -6.11
C GLU A 38 6.50 -22.26 -6.04
N CYS A 39 6.07 -21.52 -7.08
CA CYS A 39 6.06 -20.05 -7.05
C CYS A 39 5.09 -19.51 -5.98
N GLU A 40 3.88 -20.07 -5.89
CA GLU A 40 2.91 -19.68 -4.84
C GLU A 40 3.47 -20.04 -3.45
N THR A 41 4.06 -21.22 -3.30
CA THR A 41 4.73 -21.64 -2.05
C THR A 41 5.84 -20.66 -1.66
N ALA A 42 6.66 -20.22 -2.62
CA ALA A 42 7.73 -19.25 -2.38
C ALA A 42 7.17 -17.90 -1.92
N VAL A 43 6.07 -17.42 -2.51
CA VAL A 43 5.39 -16.19 -2.09
C VAL A 43 4.90 -16.31 -0.65
N VAL A 44 4.18 -17.38 -0.30
CA VAL A 44 3.67 -17.58 1.07
C VAL A 44 4.81 -17.68 2.08
N ASN A 45 5.92 -18.35 1.75
CA ASN A 45 7.09 -18.39 2.62
C ASN A 45 7.74 -17.01 2.80
N ALA A 46 7.75 -16.17 1.77
CA ALA A 46 8.22 -14.79 1.89
C ALA A 46 7.31 -13.95 2.80
N LEU A 47 5.98 -14.09 2.70
CA LEU A 47 5.03 -13.43 3.61
C LEU A 47 5.22 -13.88 5.07
N ARG A 48 5.46 -15.17 5.31
CA ARG A 48 5.78 -15.70 6.64
C ARG A 48 7.09 -15.13 7.19
N TRP A 49 8.10 -14.98 6.32
CA TRP A 49 9.34 -14.33 6.70
C TRP A 49 9.13 -12.85 7.07
N LEU A 50 8.36 -12.11 6.27
CA LEU A 50 7.99 -10.72 6.59
C LEU A 50 7.29 -10.67 7.94
N LYS A 51 6.24 -11.48 8.17
CA LYS A 51 5.55 -11.54 9.46
C LYS A 51 6.51 -11.77 10.64
N LYS A 52 7.44 -12.74 10.49
CA LYS A 52 8.42 -13.08 11.54
C LYS A 52 9.42 -11.97 11.83
N THR A 53 9.74 -11.15 10.84
CA THR A 53 10.77 -10.09 10.96
C THR A 53 10.20 -8.71 11.27
N GLN A 54 8.87 -8.60 11.42
CA GLN A 54 8.22 -7.35 11.80
C GLN A 54 8.64 -6.89 13.19
N ASN A 55 8.95 -5.62 13.33
CA ASN A 55 9.24 -4.98 14.60
C ASN A 55 7.98 -4.92 15.48
N LYS A 56 8.16 -4.80 16.80
CA LYS A 56 7.05 -4.71 17.76
C LYS A 56 6.12 -3.51 17.54
N ASN A 57 6.63 -2.44 16.94
CA ASN A 57 5.84 -1.25 16.58
C ASN A 57 5.10 -1.37 15.25
N GLY A 58 5.15 -2.51 14.59
CA GLY A 58 4.51 -2.76 13.30
C GLY A 58 5.35 -2.41 12.06
N SER A 59 6.53 -1.80 12.24
CA SER A 59 7.43 -1.43 11.14
C SER A 59 8.37 -2.56 10.72
N TRP A 60 9.13 -2.34 9.65
CA TRP A 60 10.29 -3.15 9.26
C TRP A 60 11.54 -2.27 9.17
N THR A 61 12.69 -2.88 9.47
CA THR A 61 14.01 -2.24 9.48
C THR A 61 14.20 -1.16 10.56
N ASN A 62 15.31 -0.45 10.55
CA ASN A 62 15.62 0.70 11.41
C ASN A 62 16.07 1.91 10.59
N GLN A 63 15.98 1.82 9.26
CA GLN A 63 16.29 2.91 8.34
C GLN A 63 15.19 2.97 7.29
N LYS A 64 14.73 4.17 6.96
CA LYS A 64 13.62 4.35 6.01
C LYS A 64 12.40 3.51 6.38
N GLU A 65 12.08 3.45 7.68
CA GLU A 65 11.07 2.56 8.24
C GLU A 65 9.71 2.72 7.55
N VAL A 66 9.31 3.95 7.24
CA VAL A 66 8.04 4.23 6.58
C VAL A 66 8.01 3.61 5.18
N GLY A 67 9.04 3.84 4.38
CA GLY A 67 9.13 3.29 3.02
C GLY A 67 9.16 1.77 3.03
N MET A 68 9.99 1.17 3.91
CA MET A 68 10.14 -0.29 3.99
C MET A 68 8.88 -0.97 4.54
N THR A 69 8.23 -0.36 5.53
CA THR A 69 6.94 -0.85 6.05
C THR A 69 5.87 -0.80 4.98
N SER A 70 5.85 0.25 4.17
CA SER A 70 4.90 0.39 3.08
C SER A 70 5.09 -0.65 1.99
N LEU A 71 6.33 -0.95 1.61
CA LEU A 71 6.64 -2.02 0.64
C LEU A 71 6.25 -3.40 1.19
N ALA A 72 6.52 -3.67 2.48
CA ALA A 72 6.09 -4.92 3.12
C ALA A 72 4.56 -5.03 3.14
N LEU A 73 3.85 -3.96 3.52
CA LEU A 73 2.39 -3.91 3.49
C LEU A 73 1.83 -4.16 2.08
N LEU A 74 2.37 -3.49 1.06
CA LEU A 74 1.99 -3.72 -0.34
C LEU A 74 2.19 -5.18 -0.78
N THR A 75 3.20 -5.87 -0.23
CA THR A 75 3.42 -7.30 -0.52
C THR A 75 2.28 -8.16 0.03
N PHE A 76 1.83 -7.92 1.26
CA PHE A 76 0.66 -8.59 1.84
C PHE A 76 -0.61 -8.28 1.05
N LEU A 77 -0.90 -7.01 0.81
CA LEU A 77 -2.08 -6.59 0.06
C LEU A 77 -2.07 -7.13 -1.38
N GLY A 78 -0.91 -7.24 -2.01
CA GLY A 78 -0.73 -7.86 -3.33
C GLY A 78 -1.14 -9.32 -3.37
N HIS A 79 -0.97 -10.06 -2.28
CA HIS A 79 -1.46 -11.43 -2.10
C HIS A 79 -2.92 -11.50 -1.61
N CYS A 80 -3.57 -10.35 -1.41
CA CYS A 80 -4.90 -10.20 -0.82
C CYS A 80 -4.98 -10.54 0.66
N GLU A 81 -3.89 -10.34 1.41
CA GLU A 81 -3.93 -10.38 2.86
C GLU A 81 -4.42 -9.04 3.41
N THR A 82 -5.42 -9.10 4.29
CA THR A 82 -6.05 -7.93 4.92
C THR A 82 -5.90 -7.99 6.44
N ALA A 83 -6.36 -6.97 7.15
CA ALA A 83 -6.37 -6.97 8.61
C ALA A 83 -7.19 -8.13 9.20
N GLY A 84 -8.18 -8.65 8.46
CA GLY A 84 -8.98 -9.81 8.85
C GLY A 84 -8.41 -11.17 8.41
N SER A 85 -7.25 -11.24 7.77
CA SER A 85 -6.63 -12.50 7.34
C SER A 85 -6.21 -13.37 8.54
N GLU A 86 -6.55 -14.65 8.53
CA GLU A 86 -6.28 -15.56 9.65
C GLU A 86 -4.79 -15.67 9.99
N GLU A 87 -3.94 -15.86 8.99
CA GLU A 87 -2.50 -16.03 9.21
C GLU A 87 -1.75 -14.70 9.32
N PHE A 88 -2.09 -13.68 8.54
CA PHE A 88 -1.29 -12.47 8.37
C PHE A 88 -1.94 -11.19 8.89
N GLY A 89 -3.20 -11.26 9.35
CA GLY A 89 -4.00 -10.08 9.72
C GLY A 89 -3.36 -9.18 10.76
N ASP A 90 -2.78 -9.76 11.82
CA ASP A 90 -2.10 -8.99 12.85
C ASP A 90 -0.92 -8.18 12.30
N ALA A 91 -0.15 -8.78 11.36
CA ALA A 91 0.98 -8.10 10.74
C ALA A 91 0.53 -6.97 9.81
N VAL A 92 -0.52 -7.20 9.03
CA VAL A 92 -1.13 -6.19 8.16
C VAL A 92 -1.68 -5.04 8.98
N LEU A 93 -2.48 -5.31 10.01
CA LEU A 93 -3.06 -4.28 10.88
C LEU A 93 -2.00 -3.46 11.60
N SER A 94 -0.96 -4.11 12.13
CA SER A 94 0.15 -3.43 12.80
C SER A 94 0.91 -2.50 11.85
N ALA A 95 1.13 -2.90 10.60
CA ALA A 95 1.77 -2.06 9.59
C ALA A 95 0.90 -0.85 9.23
N ILE A 96 -0.39 -1.05 9.03
CA ILE A 96 -1.35 0.03 8.74
C ILE A 96 -1.38 1.02 9.92
N THR A 97 -1.49 0.53 11.15
CA THR A 97 -1.51 1.37 12.36
C THR A 97 -0.23 2.20 12.48
N TYR A 98 0.94 1.58 12.28
CA TYR A 98 2.22 2.30 12.28
C TYR A 98 2.22 3.47 11.28
N LEU A 99 1.77 3.26 10.04
CA LEU A 99 1.72 4.30 9.03
C LEU A 99 0.69 5.39 9.35
N ILE A 100 -0.44 5.04 9.94
CA ILE A 100 -1.45 6.00 10.43
C ILE A 100 -0.85 6.88 11.52
N ASP A 101 -0.17 6.30 12.51
CA ASP A 101 0.46 7.05 13.60
C ASP A 101 1.48 8.06 13.09
N ILE A 102 2.28 7.68 12.08
CA ILE A 102 3.22 8.59 11.42
C ILE A 102 2.48 9.72 10.69
N SER A 103 1.40 9.40 9.97
CA SER A 103 0.57 10.39 9.27
C SER A 103 -0.01 11.42 10.24
N MET A 104 -0.63 10.95 11.33
CA MET A 104 -1.24 11.82 12.34
C MET A 104 -0.19 12.71 13.01
N LYS A 105 0.97 12.15 13.37
CA LYS A 105 2.08 12.90 13.99
C LYS A 105 2.65 13.99 13.09
N ASN A 106 2.68 13.77 11.78
CA ASN A 106 3.35 14.64 10.81
C ASN A 106 2.36 15.43 9.91
N ASN A 107 1.10 15.58 10.32
CA ASN A 107 0.07 16.28 9.54
C ASN A 107 -0.05 15.76 8.10
N GLY A 108 -0.22 14.45 7.94
CA GLY A 108 -0.38 13.77 6.66
C GLY A 108 0.92 13.42 5.95
N LYS A 109 2.09 13.85 6.41
CA LYS A 109 3.37 13.53 5.80
C LYS A 109 3.89 12.20 6.32
N LEU A 110 4.22 11.30 5.40
CA LEU A 110 4.62 9.93 5.69
C LEU A 110 6.11 9.74 5.41
N ALA A 111 6.93 9.96 6.43
CA ALA A 111 8.37 9.73 6.36
C ALA A 111 8.98 9.51 7.74
N THR A 112 10.09 8.80 7.76
CA THR A 112 10.90 8.56 8.97
C THR A 112 11.58 9.86 9.42
N ASP A 113 12.17 10.59 8.48
CA ASP A 113 12.81 11.88 8.68
C ASP A 113 12.45 12.86 7.56
N LEU A 114 11.71 13.92 7.89
CA LEU A 114 11.29 14.96 6.93
C LEU A 114 12.43 15.88 6.46
N LYS A 115 13.62 15.76 7.05
CA LYS A 115 14.82 16.51 6.63
C LYS A 115 15.67 15.75 5.62
N ASP A 116 15.42 14.44 5.45
CA ASP A 116 16.09 13.63 4.45
C ASP A 116 15.57 13.95 3.05
N ASP A 117 16.44 14.27 2.11
CA ASP A 117 16.04 14.64 0.76
C ASP A 117 15.21 13.56 0.04
N HIS A 118 15.33 12.30 0.44
CA HIS A 118 14.62 11.18 -0.16
C HIS A 118 13.27 10.85 0.52
N TRP A 119 12.80 11.68 1.46
CA TRP A 119 11.53 11.41 2.13
C TRP A 119 10.32 11.40 1.20
N CYS A 120 10.44 12.03 0.04
CA CYS A 120 9.43 12.00 -1.02
C CYS A 120 9.10 10.58 -1.50
N TYR A 121 10.08 9.67 -1.54
CA TYR A 121 9.83 8.26 -1.84
C TYR A 121 9.04 7.57 -0.74
N GLU A 122 9.45 7.76 0.53
CA GLU A 122 8.74 7.16 1.66
C GLU A 122 7.28 7.62 1.66
N HIS A 123 7.04 8.92 1.47
CA HIS A 123 5.71 9.50 1.46
C HIS A 123 4.84 8.94 0.32
N ALA A 124 5.35 8.90 -0.90
CA ALA A 124 4.58 8.41 -2.03
C ALA A 124 4.27 6.90 -1.92
N ILE A 125 5.26 6.08 -1.53
CA ILE A 125 5.06 4.63 -1.35
C ILE A 125 4.08 4.36 -0.21
N ALA A 126 4.15 5.12 0.88
CA ALA A 126 3.26 4.96 2.02
C ALA A 126 1.83 5.41 1.71
N THR A 127 1.65 6.52 0.99
CA THR A 127 0.34 6.95 0.50
C THR A 127 -0.27 5.89 -0.41
N TYR A 128 0.52 5.30 -1.31
CA TYR A 128 0.07 4.18 -2.14
C TYR A 128 -0.36 2.98 -1.30
N ALA A 129 0.43 2.59 -0.31
CA ALA A 129 0.13 1.44 0.55
C ALA A 129 -1.15 1.65 1.39
N LEU A 130 -1.34 2.84 1.98
CA LEU A 130 -2.55 3.18 2.74
C LEU A 130 -3.79 3.22 1.85
N ALA A 131 -3.71 3.77 0.64
CA ALA A 131 -4.82 3.80 -0.31
C ALA A 131 -5.21 2.39 -0.79
N GLU A 132 -4.24 1.51 -1.05
CA GLU A 132 -4.49 0.09 -1.36
C GLU A 132 -5.12 -0.63 -0.16
N ALA A 133 -4.63 -0.37 1.08
CA ALA A 133 -5.20 -0.92 2.29
C ALA A 133 -6.65 -0.48 2.48
N TYR A 134 -6.95 0.81 2.30
CA TYR A 134 -8.32 1.32 2.38
C TYR A 134 -9.23 0.64 1.35
N THR A 135 -8.78 0.59 0.09
CA THR A 135 -9.56 -0.03 -0.99
C THR A 135 -9.82 -1.52 -0.73
N LEU A 136 -8.82 -2.26 -0.25
CA LEU A 136 -8.95 -3.69 -0.03
C LEU A 136 -9.67 -4.01 1.29
N CYS A 137 -9.15 -3.51 2.42
CA CYS A 137 -9.66 -3.85 3.75
C CYS A 137 -11.04 -3.21 4.01
N VAL A 138 -11.16 -1.89 3.82
CA VAL A 138 -12.38 -1.17 4.18
C VAL A 138 -13.46 -1.35 3.10
N ARG A 139 -13.17 -0.96 1.85
CA ARG A 139 -14.20 -1.05 0.80
C ARG A 139 -14.43 -2.47 0.30
N GLY A 140 -13.39 -3.29 0.28
CA GLY A 140 -13.47 -4.66 -0.21
C GLY A 140 -14.07 -5.62 0.80
N PHE A 141 -13.54 -5.65 1.99
CA PHE A 141 -13.92 -6.61 3.04
C PHE A 141 -14.78 -6.01 4.15
N GLY A 142 -15.03 -4.70 4.15
CA GLY A 142 -15.87 -4.04 5.16
C GLY A 142 -15.21 -3.94 6.54
N GLU A 143 -13.89 -4.01 6.59
CA GLU A 143 -13.13 -3.89 7.83
C GLU A 143 -13.17 -2.46 8.35
N ASN A 144 -13.23 -2.29 9.66
CA ASN A 144 -13.19 -0.97 10.30
C ASN A 144 -11.79 -0.69 10.83
N ILE A 145 -11.05 0.19 10.17
CA ILE A 145 -9.70 0.60 10.60
C ILE A 145 -9.75 2.10 10.90
N SER A 146 -9.66 2.43 12.19
CA SER A 146 -9.77 3.80 12.66
C SER A 146 -8.71 4.70 12.01
N GLN A 147 -9.08 5.92 11.64
CA GLN A 147 -8.20 6.97 11.05
C GLN A 147 -7.53 6.61 9.71
N LEU A 148 -7.80 5.44 9.13
CA LEU A 148 -7.21 5.08 7.83
C LEU A 148 -7.70 6.01 6.71
N GLU A 149 -8.98 6.35 6.71
CA GLU A 149 -9.56 7.30 5.75
C GLU A 149 -8.88 8.66 5.84
N GLU A 150 -8.76 9.22 7.05
CA GLU A 150 -8.10 10.51 7.29
C GLU A 150 -6.63 10.49 6.85
N ALA A 151 -5.90 9.40 7.14
CA ALA A 151 -4.51 9.25 6.72
C ALA A 151 -4.36 9.20 5.18
N VAL A 152 -5.27 8.51 4.48
CA VAL A 152 -5.29 8.47 3.01
C VAL A 152 -5.58 9.85 2.42
N MET A 153 -6.62 10.53 2.93
CA MET A 153 -7.01 11.86 2.43
C MET A 153 -5.91 12.89 2.64
N SER A 154 -5.35 12.96 3.85
CA SER A 154 -4.33 13.95 4.18
C SER A 154 -3.03 13.72 3.39
N SER A 155 -2.60 12.47 3.26
CA SER A 155 -1.39 12.14 2.50
C SER A 155 -1.57 12.33 1.00
N GLY A 156 -2.72 11.95 0.44
CA GLY A 156 -3.05 12.17 -0.95
C GLY A 156 -3.16 13.67 -1.31
N GLN A 157 -3.81 14.45 -0.44
CA GLN A 157 -3.91 15.91 -0.63
C GLN A 157 -2.54 16.58 -0.58
N PHE A 158 -1.62 16.09 0.27
CA PHE A 158 -0.25 16.60 0.27
C PHE A 158 0.44 16.37 -1.07
N LEU A 159 0.29 15.20 -1.69
CA LEU A 159 0.86 14.94 -3.02
C LEU A 159 0.34 15.92 -4.08
N ILE A 160 -0.97 16.20 -4.06
CA ILE A 160 -1.59 17.14 -5.00
C ILE A 160 -1.03 18.55 -4.79
N ASN A 161 -0.99 19.02 -3.54
CA ASN A 161 -0.56 20.37 -3.19
C ASN A 161 0.94 20.61 -3.42
N SER A 162 1.75 19.55 -3.45
CA SER A 162 3.20 19.63 -3.65
C SER A 162 3.65 19.41 -5.10
N GLN A 163 2.70 19.30 -6.03
CA GLN A 163 3.04 19.19 -7.45
C GLN A 163 3.60 20.50 -7.97
N HIS A 164 4.73 20.44 -8.69
CA HIS A 164 5.33 21.59 -9.34
C HIS A 164 4.44 22.14 -10.46
N GLN A 165 4.55 23.42 -10.76
CA GLN A 165 3.81 24.05 -11.88
C GLN A 165 4.09 23.34 -13.23
N GLY A 166 5.29 22.75 -13.41
CA GLY A 166 5.62 21.93 -14.56
C GLY A 166 5.01 20.52 -14.58
N GLY A 167 4.22 20.15 -13.56
CA GLY A 167 3.51 18.88 -13.49
C GLY A 167 4.26 17.71 -12.84
N GLY A 168 5.51 17.90 -12.42
CA GLY A 168 6.33 16.88 -11.76
C GLY A 168 6.46 17.06 -10.25
N TRP A 169 7.26 16.20 -9.63
CA TRP A 169 7.71 16.26 -8.23
C TRP A 169 9.22 16.00 -8.18
N ASP A 170 9.88 16.55 -7.18
CA ASP A 170 11.30 16.42 -6.94
C ASP A 170 11.59 16.10 -5.46
N TYR A 171 12.86 15.82 -5.12
CA TYR A 171 13.35 15.34 -3.83
C TYR A 171 12.92 16.17 -2.62
N ALA A 172 12.86 17.47 -2.72
CA ALA A 172 12.55 18.36 -1.61
C ALA A 172 11.10 18.84 -1.56
N TYR A 173 10.23 18.37 -2.46
CA TYR A 173 8.91 18.99 -2.67
C TYR A 173 8.98 20.51 -2.81
N SER A 174 10.05 21.01 -3.40
CA SER A 174 10.27 22.43 -3.61
C SER A 174 9.52 22.91 -4.85
N GLU A 175 8.69 23.93 -4.70
CA GLU A 175 7.97 24.55 -5.81
C GLU A 175 8.90 25.16 -6.85
N ASP A 176 10.12 25.58 -6.42
CA ASP A 176 11.14 26.23 -7.23
C ASP A 176 12.16 25.27 -7.83
N SER A 177 11.85 23.97 -7.92
CA SER A 177 12.79 23.01 -8.47
C SER A 177 13.14 23.33 -9.92
N ALA A 178 14.33 23.84 -10.13
CA ALA A 178 14.90 24.07 -11.47
C ALA A 178 15.07 22.79 -12.30
N ARG A 179 14.92 21.61 -11.66
CA ARG A 179 15.04 20.30 -12.30
C ARG A 179 13.77 19.86 -13.02
N GLY A 180 12.63 20.49 -12.73
CA GLY A 180 11.36 20.17 -13.39
C GLY A 180 10.70 18.84 -12.97
N GLY A 181 11.30 18.10 -12.03
CA GLY A 181 10.83 16.83 -11.52
C GLY A 181 11.77 15.67 -11.88
N ASP A 182 11.75 14.63 -11.02
CA ASP A 182 12.47 13.37 -11.19
C ASP A 182 11.52 12.26 -11.63
N VAL A 183 11.88 11.53 -12.69
CA VAL A 183 11.00 10.48 -13.28
C VAL A 183 10.67 9.36 -12.29
N SER A 184 11.63 8.97 -11.44
CA SER A 184 11.41 7.91 -10.47
C SER A 184 10.48 8.36 -9.35
N ILE A 185 10.57 9.62 -8.93
CA ILE A 185 9.67 10.24 -7.97
C ILE A 185 8.26 10.36 -8.57
N VAL A 186 8.15 10.92 -9.78
CA VAL A 186 6.88 11.03 -10.51
C VAL A 186 6.19 9.67 -10.64
N GLY A 187 6.94 8.60 -10.91
CA GLY A 187 6.39 7.25 -11.03
C GLY A 187 5.68 6.79 -9.76
N TRP A 188 6.28 6.96 -8.58
CA TRP A 188 5.65 6.61 -7.31
C TRP A 188 4.45 7.50 -6.97
N HIS A 189 4.55 8.81 -7.23
CA HIS A 189 3.47 9.76 -7.01
C HIS A 189 2.24 9.44 -7.85
N LEU A 190 2.43 9.11 -9.13
CA LEU A 190 1.33 8.68 -10.00
C LEU A 190 0.68 7.37 -9.54
N GLN A 191 1.47 6.40 -9.04
CA GLN A 191 0.90 5.18 -8.46
C GLN A 191 0.08 5.49 -7.22
N ALA A 192 0.57 6.35 -6.32
CA ALA A 192 -0.13 6.77 -5.13
C ALA A 192 -1.45 7.49 -5.46
N LEU A 193 -1.41 8.50 -6.33
CA LEU A 193 -2.62 9.23 -6.73
C LEU A 193 -3.63 8.36 -7.46
N LYS A 194 -3.17 7.41 -8.28
CA LYS A 194 -4.05 6.42 -8.91
C LYS A 194 -4.72 5.54 -7.87
N ALA A 195 -3.99 5.09 -6.85
CA ALA A 195 -4.57 4.30 -5.77
C ALA A 195 -5.57 5.12 -4.95
N CYS A 196 -5.24 6.38 -4.60
CA CYS A 196 -6.17 7.30 -3.95
C CYS A 196 -7.48 7.44 -4.74
N LYS A 197 -7.41 7.62 -6.05
CA LYS A 197 -8.61 7.67 -6.90
C LYS A 197 -9.49 6.41 -6.78
N PHE A 198 -8.90 5.23 -6.60
CA PHE A 198 -9.67 3.99 -6.45
C PHE A 198 -10.31 3.84 -5.07
N THR A 199 -9.89 4.59 -4.07
CA THR A 199 -10.56 4.62 -2.76
C THR A 199 -11.99 5.17 -2.86
N GLY A 200 -12.25 6.05 -3.82
CA GLY A 200 -13.52 6.79 -3.96
C GLY A 200 -13.74 7.81 -2.84
N LEU A 201 -12.69 8.19 -2.14
CA LEU A 201 -12.65 9.37 -1.27
C LEU A 201 -12.46 10.61 -2.16
N ASP A 202 -13.14 11.71 -1.83
CA ASP A 202 -13.10 12.99 -2.55
C ASP A 202 -12.00 13.90 -2.00
#